data_5513a54a04f210dd068bcc962a33ed96
#
_entry.id   5513a54a04f210dd068bcc962a33ed96
#
_cell.length_a   1.000
_cell.length_b   1.000
_cell.length_c   1.000
_cell.angle_alpha   90.00
_cell.angle_beta   90.00
_cell.angle_gamma   90.00
#
_symmetry.space_group_name_H-M   'P 1'
#
loop_
_entity.id
_entity.type
_entity.pdbx_description
1 polymer ?
#
loop_
_entity_poly.entity_id
_entity_poly.type
_entity_poly.pdbx_seq_one_letter_code
_entity_poly.pdbx_strand_id
1 'polypeptide(L)'
;LFATDLLLDSLIIDDFILDENLHILSNYDFASEISVNILGHIFEQSLTDLEELQANIENIDFDKTKSKRKKDGVFYTPEYITRYIVENTLGKMCSEKREELLIGNGILIPSNPKKLTKQEQQTKDNLQEYKNWLLNLKILDPACGSGAFLNQALEYLISEHKNLQNDLALMGDLFASYMVEE
;
A
#
# COMPACT_ATOMS: atom_id res chain seq x y z
N LEU A 1 18.99 6.13 3.79
CA LEU A 1 18.69 6.94 2.59
C LEU A 1 19.50 8.22 2.56
N PHE A 2 19.79 8.84 3.70
CA PHE A 2 20.53 10.09 3.82
C PHE A 2 21.87 9.89 4.53
N ALA A 3 22.65 8.89 4.08
CA ALA A 3 24.03 8.75 4.54
C ALA A 3 24.85 9.94 4.03
N THR A 4 25.71 10.47 4.89
CA THR A 4 26.61 11.57 4.55
C THR A 4 27.53 11.13 3.39
N ASP A 5 27.50 11.85 2.29
CA ASP A 5 28.40 11.67 1.16
C ASP A 5 29.20 12.96 0.98
N LEU A 6 30.50 12.89 1.31
CA LEU A 6 31.39 14.07 1.29
C LEU A 6 31.47 14.74 -0.10
N LEU A 7 31.28 13.97 -1.17
CA LEU A 7 31.29 14.50 -2.52
C LEU A 7 29.97 15.22 -2.83
N LEU A 8 28.84 14.56 -2.57
CA LEU A 8 27.51 15.14 -2.80
C LEU A 8 27.26 16.34 -1.89
N ASP A 9 27.62 16.25 -0.61
CA ASP A 9 27.44 17.32 0.37
C ASP A 9 28.34 18.56 0.10
N SER A 10 29.39 18.40 -0.72
CA SER A 10 30.27 19.51 -1.15
C SER A 10 29.85 20.15 -2.47
N LEU A 11 28.85 19.62 -3.17
CA LEU A 11 28.38 20.19 -4.43
C LEU A 11 27.68 21.54 -4.18
N ILE A 12 28.15 22.57 -4.88
CA ILE A 12 27.46 23.85 -4.93
C ILE A 12 26.60 23.85 -6.19
N ILE A 13 25.30 23.81 -6.00
CA ILE A 13 24.32 23.89 -7.08
C ILE A 13 23.90 25.35 -7.20
N ASP A 14 23.85 25.90 -8.41
CA ASP A 14 23.43 27.26 -8.66
C ASP A 14 21.97 27.47 -8.19
N ASP A 15 21.73 28.50 -7.39
CA ASP A 15 20.42 28.83 -6.84
C ASP A 15 19.35 28.98 -7.94
N PHE A 16 19.74 29.49 -9.12
CA PHE A 16 18.84 29.63 -10.26
C PHE A 16 18.26 28.26 -10.71
N ILE A 17 19.09 27.22 -10.73
CA ILE A 17 18.67 25.87 -11.13
C ILE A 17 17.72 25.30 -10.06
N LEU A 18 18.04 25.52 -8.78
CA LEU A 18 17.21 25.04 -7.67
C LEU A 18 15.89 25.78 -7.62
N ASP A 19 15.88 27.09 -7.72
CA ASP A 19 14.69 27.93 -7.61
C ASP A 19 13.66 27.60 -8.68
N GLU A 20 14.08 27.53 -9.95
CA GLU A 20 13.20 27.19 -11.07
C GLU A 20 12.55 25.80 -10.90
N ASN A 21 13.35 24.78 -10.58
CA ASN A 21 12.85 23.41 -10.45
C ASN A 21 12.02 23.20 -9.19
N LEU A 22 12.40 23.80 -8.05
CA LEU A 22 11.61 23.75 -6.82
C LEU A 22 10.28 24.48 -6.98
N HIS A 23 10.26 25.59 -7.71
CA HIS A 23 9.03 26.31 -7.99
C HIS A 23 8.06 25.48 -8.83
N ILE A 24 8.55 24.76 -9.84
CA ILE A 24 7.74 23.83 -10.62
C ILE A 24 7.18 22.73 -9.72
N LEU A 25 8.01 22.10 -8.89
CA LEU A 25 7.58 21.04 -7.98
C LEU A 25 6.57 21.52 -6.93
N SER A 26 6.72 22.76 -6.44
CA SER A 26 5.81 23.34 -5.44
C SER A 26 4.39 23.60 -5.94
N ASN A 27 4.18 23.57 -7.26
CA ASN A 27 2.86 23.72 -7.86
C ASN A 27 2.04 22.43 -7.83
N TYR A 28 2.64 21.29 -7.50
CA TYR A 28 1.94 20.01 -7.42
C TYR A 28 1.49 19.72 -5.98
N ASP A 29 0.24 19.31 -5.83
CA ASP A 29 -0.23 18.73 -4.58
C ASP A 29 0.10 17.23 -4.55
N PHE A 30 1.19 16.90 -3.84
CA PHE A 30 1.67 15.52 -3.70
C PHE A 30 0.66 14.60 -2.98
N ALA A 31 -0.29 15.15 -2.25
CA ALA A 31 -1.29 14.35 -1.55
C ALA A 31 -2.43 13.91 -2.48
N SER A 32 -2.82 14.76 -3.44
CA SER A 32 -3.98 14.51 -4.30
C SER A 32 -3.64 14.26 -5.77
N GLU A 33 -2.53 14.84 -6.28
CA GLU A 33 -2.20 14.79 -7.71
C GLU A 33 -1.15 13.73 -8.06
N ILE A 34 -0.29 13.35 -7.10
CA ILE A 34 0.80 12.41 -7.35
C ILE A 34 0.56 11.12 -6.58
N SER A 35 -0.07 10.17 -7.25
CA SER A 35 -0.25 8.82 -6.69
C SER A 35 1.09 8.06 -6.60
N VAL A 36 1.13 7.03 -5.74
CA VAL A 36 2.28 6.10 -5.63
C VAL A 36 2.62 5.48 -6.98
N ASN A 37 1.61 5.27 -7.84
CA ASN A 37 1.78 4.75 -9.19
C ASN A 37 2.59 5.72 -10.07
N ILE A 38 2.29 7.02 -10.01
CA ILE A 38 3.03 8.04 -10.76
C ILE A 38 4.48 8.10 -10.26
N LEU A 39 4.69 8.09 -8.93
CA LEU A 39 6.04 8.06 -8.35
C LEU A 39 6.82 6.81 -8.79
N GLY A 40 6.17 5.65 -8.86
CA GLY A 40 6.77 4.42 -9.35
C GLY A 40 7.25 4.54 -10.81
N HIS A 41 6.43 5.13 -11.68
CA HIS A 41 6.80 5.38 -13.08
C HIS A 41 7.92 6.42 -13.22
N ILE A 42 7.89 7.50 -12.43
CA ILE A 42 8.96 8.50 -12.41
C ILE A 42 10.28 7.84 -12.00
N PHE A 43 10.27 7.03 -10.94
CA PHE A 43 11.46 6.31 -10.49
C PHE A 43 12.00 5.36 -11.56
N GLU A 44 11.12 4.58 -12.18
CA GLU A 44 11.48 3.67 -13.27
C GLU A 44 12.11 4.41 -14.46
N GLN A 45 11.54 5.55 -14.84
CA GLN A 45 12.05 6.36 -15.95
C GLN A 45 13.38 7.02 -15.59
N SER A 46 13.53 7.55 -14.38
CA SER A 46 14.74 8.25 -13.95
C SER A 46 15.99 7.36 -14.00
N LEU A 47 15.85 6.05 -13.77
CA LEU A 47 16.98 5.10 -13.91
C LEU A 47 17.55 5.09 -15.34
N THR A 48 16.67 5.13 -16.34
CA THR A 48 17.08 5.16 -17.75
C THR A 48 17.68 6.50 -18.12
N ASP A 49 17.07 7.60 -17.65
CA ASP A 49 17.53 8.96 -17.93
C ASP A 49 18.91 9.24 -17.33
N LEU A 50 19.17 8.74 -16.11
CA LEU A 50 20.49 8.84 -15.47
C LEU A 50 21.55 8.05 -16.24
N GLU A 51 21.25 6.86 -16.77
CA GLU A 51 22.18 6.10 -17.58
C GLU A 51 22.49 6.82 -18.90
N GLU A 52 21.49 7.42 -19.53
CA GLU A 52 21.65 8.19 -20.77
C GLU A 52 22.52 9.42 -20.53
N LEU A 53 22.28 10.14 -19.41
CA LEU A 53 23.11 11.29 -19.01
C LEU A 53 24.56 10.88 -18.76
N GLN A 54 24.78 9.78 -18.04
CA GLN A 54 26.12 9.27 -17.80
C GLN A 54 26.84 8.91 -19.09
N ALA A 55 26.17 8.19 -20.01
CA ALA A 55 26.73 7.82 -21.31
C ALA A 55 27.08 9.07 -22.15
N ASN A 56 26.23 10.10 -22.12
CA ASN A 56 26.50 11.38 -22.80
C ASN A 56 27.73 12.10 -22.22
N ILE A 57 27.92 12.10 -20.90
CA ILE A 57 29.09 12.67 -20.24
C ILE A 57 30.37 11.92 -20.65
N GLU A 58 30.28 10.59 -20.75
CA GLU A 58 31.38 9.70 -21.14
C GLU A 58 31.60 9.61 -22.66
N ASN A 59 30.77 10.29 -23.47
CA ASN A 59 30.75 10.23 -24.95
C ASN A 59 30.61 8.80 -25.49
N ILE A 60 29.77 7.97 -24.83
CA ILE A 60 29.48 6.60 -25.22
C ILE A 60 28.07 6.54 -25.82
N ASP A 61 27.90 5.79 -26.92
CA ASP A 61 26.58 5.56 -27.50
C ASP A 61 25.68 4.78 -26.53
N PHE A 62 24.54 5.37 -26.15
CA PHE A 62 23.57 4.76 -25.25
C PHE A 62 22.48 4.01 -26.00
N ASP A 63 22.45 2.70 -25.81
CA ASP A 63 21.38 1.83 -26.34
C ASP A 63 20.29 1.59 -25.27
N LYS A 64 19.17 2.31 -25.39
CA LYS A 64 18.01 2.17 -24.49
C LYS A 64 17.47 0.74 -24.36
N THR A 65 17.78 -0.13 -25.33
CA THR A 65 17.34 -1.54 -25.28
C THR A 65 18.16 -2.38 -24.31
N LYS A 66 19.35 -1.91 -23.97
CA LYS A 66 20.32 -2.56 -23.05
C LYS A 66 20.44 -1.87 -21.72
N SER A 67 19.55 -0.92 -21.41
CA SER A 67 19.56 -0.21 -20.12
C SER A 67 19.50 -1.20 -18.95
N LYS A 68 20.12 -0.85 -17.83
CA LYS A 68 20.07 -1.63 -16.57
C LYS A 68 18.63 -1.92 -16.16
N ARG A 69 17.74 -0.94 -16.32
CA ARG A 69 16.29 -1.11 -16.09
C ARG A 69 15.75 -2.37 -16.77
N LYS A 70 16.05 -2.57 -18.06
CA LYS A 70 15.59 -3.76 -18.80
C LYS A 70 16.36 -5.00 -18.41
N LYS A 71 17.67 -4.89 -18.19
CA LYS A 71 18.54 -6.00 -17.81
C LYS A 71 18.21 -6.53 -16.43
N ASP A 72 17.95 -5.65 -15.47
CA ASP A 72 17.67 -5.98 -14.07
C ASP A 72 16.17 -6.20 -13.82
N GLY A 73 15.32 -6.01 -14.84
CA GLY A 73 13.88 -6.25 -14.75
C GLY A 73 13.15 -5.24 -13.86
N VAL A 74 13.65 -4.01 -13.79
CA VAL A 74 13.03 -2.94 -12.98
C VAL A 74 11.82 -2.39 -13.73
N PHE A 75 10.66 -2.92 -13.41
CA PHE A 75 9.37 -2.47 -13.97
C PHE A 75 8.39 -2.19 -12.84
N TYR A 76 7.72 -1.06 -12.96
CA TYR A 76 6.61 -0.75 -12.07
C TYR A 76 5.40 -1.65 -12.39
N THR A 77 4.85 -2.29 -11.37
CA THR A 77 3.67 -3.14 -11.55
C THR A 77 2.40 -2.26 -11.53
N PRO A 78 1.59 -2.24 -12.60
CA PRO A 78 0.36 -1.46 -12.64
C PRO A 78 -0.61 -1.81 -11.50
N GLU A 79 -1.36 -0.81 -11.04
CA GLU A 79 -2.27 -0.92 -9.90
C GLU A 79 -3.30 -2.07 -10.04
N TYR A 80 -3.87 -2.25 -11.22
CA TYR A 80 -4.85 -3.32 -11.44
C TYR A 80 -4.25 -4.73 -11.25
N ILE A 81 -2.94 -4.89 -11.51
CA ILE A 81 -2.22 -6.16 -11.28
C ILE A 81 -1.95 -6.34 -9.80
N THR A 82 -1.45 -5.30 -9.10
CA THR A 82 -1.19 -5.38 -7.66
C THR A 82 -2.48 -5.65 -6.89
N ARG A 83 -3.58 -4.99 -7.27
CA ARG A 83 -4.90 -5.23 -6.71
C ARG A 83 -5.35 -6.67 -6.93
N TYR A 84 -5.28 -7.16 -8.16
CA TYR A 84 -5.65 -8.56 -8.49
C TYR A 84 -4.85 -9.57 -7.66
N ILE A 85 -3.54 -9.36 -7.53
CA ILE A 85 -2.68 -10.25 -6.74
C ILE A 85 -3.05 -10.20 -5.26
N VAL A 86 -3.25 -9.01 -4.68
CA VAL A 86 -3.63 -8.84 -3.28
C VAL A 86 -4.98 -9.46 -2.99
N GLU A 87 -5.99 -9.26 -3.85
CA GLU A 87 -7.31 -9.85 -3.71
C GLU A 87 -7.28 -11.39 -3.76
N ASN A 88 -6.46 -11.95 -4.67
CA ASN A 88 -6.36 -13.40 -4.85
C ASN A 88 -5.37 -14.09 -3.88
N THR A 89 -4.64 -13.34 -3.08
CA THR A 89 -3.75 -13.87 -2.04
C THR A 89 -4.25 -13.49 -0.66
N LEU A 90 -4.06 -12.26 -0.24
CA LEU A 90 -4.50 -11.77 1.07
C LEU A 90 -6.04 -11.85 1.21
N GLY A 91 -6.77 -11.43 0.19
CA GLY A 91 -8.23 -11.50 0.17
C GLY A 91 -8.74 -12.94 0.29
N LYS A 92 -8.13 -13.85 -0.45
CA LYS A 92 -8.46 -15.28 -0.34
C LYS A 92 -8.18 -15.82 1.06
N MET A 93 -7.04 -15.46 1.66
CA MET A 93 -6.68 -15.88 3.02
C MET A 93 -7.66 -15.34 4.06
N CYS A 94 -8.13 -14.10 3.91
CA CYS A 94 -9.17 -13.51 4.75
C CYS A 94 -10.51 -14.26 4.61
N SER A 95 -10.89 -14.58 3.38
CA SER A 95 -12.12 -15.36 3.09
C SER A 95 -12.07 -16.76 3.71
N GLU A 96 -10.98 -17.49 3.52
CA GLU A 96 -10.76 -18.80 4.11
C GLU A 96 -10.83 -18.77 5.64
N LYS A 97 -10.24 -17.73 6.26
CA LYS A 97 -10.31 -17.56 7.72
C LYS A 97 -11.71 -17.23 8.22
N ARG A 98 -12.48 -16.43 7.48
CA ARG A 98 -13.91 -16.20 7.79
C ARG A 98 -14.72 -17.49 7.71
N GLU A 99 -14.48 -18.32 6.69
CA GLU A 99 -15.14 -19.62 6.54
C GLU A 99 -14.77 -20.57 7.69
N GLU A 100 -13.48 -20.65 8.05
CA GLU A 100 -13.00 -21.45 9.20
C GLU A 100 -13.71 -21.04 10.50
N LEU A 101 -13.89 -19.76 10.72
CA LEU A 101 -14.58 -19.21 11.89
C LEU A 101 -16.10 -19.18 11.76
N LEU A 102 -16.67 -19.77 10.70
CA LEU A 102 -18.11 -19.80 10.43
C LEU A 102 -18.76 -18.41 10.39
N ILE A 103 -18.00 -17.40 9.97
CA ILE A 103 -18.49 -16.04 9.78
C ILE A 103 -19.10 -15.95 8.37
N GLY A 104 -20.43 -16.01 8.27
CA GLY A 104 -21.15 -15.93 6.99
C GLY A 104 -21.04 -14.56 6.31
N ASN A 105 -21.45 -14.50 5.03
CA ASN A 105 -21.48 -13.27 4.22
C ASN A 105 -22.60 -12.28 4.65
N GLY A 106 -23.37 -12.60 5.66
CA GLY A 106 -24.39 -11.74 6.25
C GLY A 106 -24.55 -12.07 7.73
N ILE A 107 -24.37 -11.08 8.58
CA ILE A 107 -24.55 -11.25 10.01
C ILE A 107 -26.02 -11.04 10.33
N LEU A 108 -26.63 -12.02 11.01
CA LEU A 108 -27.98 -11.86 11.55
C LEU A 108 -27.95 -10.80 12.64
N ILE A 109 -28.63 -9.69 12.39
CA ILE A 109 -28.77 -8.60 13.37
C ILE A 109 -29.55 -9.14 14.59
N PRO A 110 -28.98 -9.12 15.79
CA PRO A 110 -29.64 -9.64 16.96
C PRO A 110 -30.87 -8.78 17.30
N SER A 111 -31.96 -9.44 17.64
CA SER A 111 -33.22 -8.76 18.02
C SER A 111 -33.04 -7.91 19.27
N ASN A 112 -32.08 -8.25 20.15
CA ASN A 112 -31.72 -7.47 21.33
C ASN A 112 -30.21 -7.51 21.56
N PRO A 113 -29.48 -6.44 21.17
CA PRO A 113 -28.03 -6.39 21.34
C PRO A 113 -27.54 -6.50 22.78
N LYS A 114 -28.41 -6.23 23.77
CA LYS A 114 -28.09 -6.36 25.20
C LYS A 114 -28.28 -7.78 25.74
N LYS A 115 -28.95 -8.65 24.99
CA LYS A 115 -29.22 -10.03 25.41
C LYS A 115 -29.12 -10.97 24.20
N LEU A 116 -27.90 -11.30 23.84
CA LEU A 116 -27.61 -12.21 22.75
C LEU A 116 -28.02 -13.64 23.09
N THR A 117 -28.52 -14.36 22.10
CA THR A 117 -28.65 -15.80 22.14
C THR A 117 -27.28 -16.48 22.15
N LYS A 118 -27.19 -17.75 22.50
CA LYS A 118 -25.93 -18.50 22.45
C LYS A 118 -25.27 -18.49 21.08
N GLN A 119 -26.08 -18.56 20.03
CA GLN A 119 -25.58 -18.53 18.64
C GLN A 119 -25.06 -17.16 18.23
N GLU A 120 -25.77 -16.09 18.60
CA GLU A 120 -25.34 -14.71 18.36
C GLU A 120 -24.06 -14.40 19.16
N GLN A 121 -23.95 -14.87 20.39
CA GLN A 121 -22.73 -14.72 21.19
C GLN A 121 -21.54 -15.44 20.51
N GLN A 122 -21.74 -16.66 20.04
CA GLN A 122 -20.69 -17.38 19.31
C GLN A 122 -20.24 -16.63 18.06
N THR A 123 -21.17 -16.05 17.31
CA THR A 123 -20.83 -15.24 16.13
C THR A 123 -19.99 -14.02 16.53
N LYS A 124 -20.36 -13.35 17.61
CA LYS A 124 -19.60 -12.22 18.15
C LYS A 124 -18.18 -12.63 18.58
N ASP A 125 -18.05 -13.76 19.26
CA ASP A 125 -16.76 -14.29 19.68
C ASP A 125 -15.87 -14.65 18.48
N ASN A 126 -16.45 -15.25 17.44
CA ASN A 126 -15.76 -15.57 16.19
C ASN A 126 -15.30 -14.31 15.45
N LEU A 127 -16.10 -13.24 15.41
CA LEU A 127 -15.71 -11.94 14.86
C LEU A 127 -14.54 -11.32 15.64
N GLN A 128 -14.55 -11.44 16.97
CA GLN A 128 -13.47 -10.94 17.81
C GLN A 128 -12.18 -11.77 17.60
N GLU A 129 -12.30 -13.07 17.41
CA GLU A 129 -11.17 -13.94 17.05
C GLU A 129 -10.61 -13.54 15.68
N TYR A 130 -11.46 -13.30 14.69
CA TYR A 130 -11.06 -12.81 13.38
C TYR A 130 -10.35 -11.46 13.45
N LYS A 131 -10.83 -10.51 14.27
CA LYS A 131 -10.17 -9.24 14.55
C LYS A 131 -8.74 -9.45 15.07
N ASN A 132 -8.58 -10.31 16.06
CA ASN A 132 -7.29 -10.60 16.64
C ASN A 132 -6.33 -11.24 15.61
N TRP A 133 -6.85 -12.13 14.76
CA TRP A 133 -6.07 -12.73 13.68
C TRP A 133 -5.61 -11.68 12.66
N LEU A 134 -6.50 -10.77 12.20
CA LEU A 134 -6.15 -9.68 11.29
C LEU A 134 -5.05 -8.77 11.85
N LEU A 135 -5.14 -8.39 13.13
CA LEU A 135 -4.15 -7.54 13.80
C LEU A 135 -2.78 -8.21 13.94
N ASN A 136 -2.72 -9.54 13.90
CA ASN A 136 -1.48 -10.30 14.00
C ASN A 136 -0.90 -10.71 12.63
N LEU A 137 -1.54 -10.35 11.53
CA LEU A 137 -1.01 -10.62 10.19
C LEU A 137 0.33 -9.90 9.98
N LYS A 138 1.27 -10.63 9.38
CA LYS A 138 2.57 -10.10 9.01
C LYS A 138 2.73 -10.24 7.51
N ILE A 139 2.91 -9.12 6.84
CA ILE A 139 3.11 -9.04 5.40
C ILE A 139 4.53 -8.56 5.16
N LEU A 140 5.26 -9.30 4.33
CA LEU A 140 6.62 -8.97 3.93
C LEU A 140 6.69 -8.91 2.40
N ASP A 141 7.17 -7.80 1.91
CA ASP A 141 7.58 -7.63 0.52
C ASP A 141 9.11 -7.41 0.49
N PRO A 142 9.90 -8.43 0.14
CA PRO A 142 11.36 -8.34 0.15
C PRO A 142 11.94 -7.48 -0.99
N ALA A 143 11.12 -7.09 -1.96
CA ALA A 143 11.49 -6.29 -3.11
C ALA A 143 10.50 -5.15 -3.35
N CYS A 144 10.10 -4.47 -2.29
CA CYS A 144 8.94 -3.56 -2.25
C CYS A 144 8.99 -2.40 -3.26
N GLY A 145 10.17 -2.02 -3.75
CA GLY A 145 10.32 -0.89 -4.67
C GLY A 145 9.69 0.38 -4.10
N SER A 146 8.72 0.97 -4.82
CA SER A 146 7.93 2.11 -4.38
C SER A 146 6.83 1.77 -3.35
N GLY A 147 6.70 0.50 -2.96
CA GLY A 147 5.70 0.04 -2.00
C GLY A 147 4.30 -0.23 -2.58
N ALA A 148 4.17 -0.38 -3.89
CA ALA A 148 2.87 -0.55 -4.55
C ALA A 148 2.06 -1.73 -3.99
N PHE A 149 2.69 -2.89 -3.77
CA PHE A 149 2.03 -4.05 -3.16
C PHE A 149 1.67 -3.82 -1.70
N LEU A 150 2.57 -3.20 -0.91
CA LEU A 150 2.32 -2.93 0.50
C LEU A 150 1.19 -1.92 0.69
N ASN A 151 1.13 -0.88 -0.14
CA ASN A 151 0.04 0.09 -0.13
C ASN A 151 -1.29 -0.58 -0.50
N GLN A 152 -1.31 -1.41 -1.54
CA GLN A 152 -2.52 -2.13 -1.93
C GLN A 152 -2.98 -3.12 -0.85
N ALA A 153 -2.04 -3.80 -0.19
CA ALA A 153 -2.35 -4.67 0.94
C ALA A 153 -2.90 -3.88 2.15
N LEU A 154 -2.34 -2.70 2.42
CA LEU A 154 -2.83 -1.81 3.47
C LEU A 154 -4.26 -1.33 3.18
N GLU A 155 -4.54 -0.86 1.97
CA GLU A 155 -5.89 -0.45 1.55
C GLU A 155 -6.90 -1.59 1.70
N TYR A 156 -6.52 -2.81 1.29
CA TYR A 156 -7.35 -3.98 1.47
C TYR A 156 -7.64 -4.26 2.95
N LEU A 157 -6.62 -4.24 3.81
CA LEU A 157 -6.77 -4.47 5.25
C LEU A 157 -7.61 -3.40 5.94
N ILE A 158 -7.46 -2.13 5.55
CA ILE A 158 -8.29 -1.02 6.06
C ILE A 158 -9.77 -1.29 5.71
N SER A 159 -10.04 -1.68 4.47
CA SER A 159 -11.40 -2.02 4.04
C SER A 159 -11.97 -3.21 4.81
N GLU A 160 -11.17 -4.26 4.99
CA GLU A 160 -11.56 -5.46 5.74
C GLU A 160 -11.81 -5.16 7.22
N HIS A 161 -10.97 -4.32 7.84
CA HIS A 161 -11.20 -3.85 9.20
C HIS A 161 -12.47 -3.02 9.35
N LYS A 162 -12.79 -2.14 8.39
CA LYS A 162 -14.03 -1.37 8.38
C LYS A 162 -15.25 -2.28 8.30
N ASN A 163 -15.21 -3.29 7.43
CA ASN A 163 -16.28 -4.27 7.31
C ASN A 163 -16.47 -5.03 8.63
N LEU A 164 -15.39 -5.48 9.24
CA LEU A 164 -15.43 -6.19 10.52
C LEU A 164 -15.96 -5.29 11.67
N GLN A 165 -15.60 -4.02 11.69
CA GLN A 165 -16.12 -3.06 12.68
C GLN A 165 -17.62 -2.88 12.53
N ASN A 166 -18.12 -2.78 11.29
CA ASN A 166 -19.55 -2.74 11.02
C ASN A 166 -20.26 -4.00 11.50
N ASP A 167 -19.67 -5.17 11.23
CA ASP A 167 -20.19 -6.45 11.68
C ASP A 167 -20.30 -6.53 13.22
N LEU A 168 -19.25 -6.09 13.93
CA LEU A 168 -19.21 -6.05 15.40
C LEU A 168 -20.22 -5.02 15.96
N ALA A 169 -20.36 -3.87 15.32
CA ALA A 169 -21.34 -2.86 15.72
C ALA A 169 -22.77 -3.37 15.61
N LEU A 170 -23.09 -4.12 14.54
CA LEU A 170 -24.39 -4.80 14.38
C LEU A 170 -24.64 -5.82 15.49
N MET A 171 -23.60 -6.47 16.02
CA MET A 171 -23.68 -7.39 17.16
C MET A 171 -23.69 -6.67 18.53
N GLY A 172 -23.87 -5.34 18.53
CA GLY A 172 -24.01 -4.53 19.74
C GLY A 172 -22.68 -4.17 20.44
N ASP A 173 -21.57 -4.24 19.73
CA ASP A 173 -20.28 -3.74 20.20
C ASP A 173 -20.16 -2.26 19.89
N LEU A 174 -20.70 -1.40 20.77
CA LEU A 174 -20.73 0.04 20.60
C LEU A 174 -19.32 0.67 20.60
N PHE A 175 -18.31 0.01 21.17
CA PHE A 175 -16.93 0.50 21.14
C PHE A 175 -16.27 0.29 19.76
N ALA A 176 -16.75 -0.65 18.97
CA ALA A 176 -16.28 -0.84 17.61
C ALA A 176 -16.63 0.35 16.69
N SER A 177 -17.72 1.07 16.96
CA SER A 177 -18.18 2.20 16.14
C SER A 177 -17.39 3.50 16.39
N TYR A 178 -16.78 3.69 17.55
CA TYR A 178 -16.03 4.92 17.87
C TYR A 178 -14.61 4.97 17.33
N MET A 179 -14.07 3.86 16.84
CA MET A 179 -12.69 3.78 16.30
C MET A 179 -12.62 4.05 14.79
N VAL A 180 -13.71 4.50 14.16
CA VAL A 180 -13.80 4.72 12.71
C VAL A 180 -13.52 6.17 12.31
N GLU A 181 -13.45 7.12 13.27
CA GLU A 181 -13.35 8.56 12.99
C GLU A 181 -11.94 9.15 13.16
N GLU A 182 -10.90 8.35 13.38
CA GLU A 182 -9.49 8.76 13.33
C GLU A 182 -8.76 7.96 12.23
#